data_cb18da51cc9abe997de8ce49be95ca90
#
_entry.id   cb18da51cc9abe997de8ce49be95ca90
#
_cell.length_a   1.000
_cell.length_b   1.000
_cell.length_c   1.000
_cell.angle_alpha   90.00
_cell.angle_beta   90.00
_cell.angle_gamma   90.00
#
_symmetry.space_group_name_H-M   'P 1'
#
loop_
_entity.id
_entity.type
_entity.pdbx_description
1 polymer ?
#
loop_
_entity_poly.entity_id
_entity_poly.type
_entity_poly.pdbx_seq_one_letter_code
_entity_poly.pdbx_strand_id
1 'polypeptide(L)'
;GSRHAAETSYPSYKGLVMAGYQGWFRGPQDGTNQGYGHYGTGKQFDEKHCTIDAWPDVSEYEKTYETSFRHADGRKARVFSSADKSTVDLHFKWMKDYGVDGVFVQRFVDYTRGDQKNSVPNRILENALEAASKYDRAIAVMYDLSGLRRSGEDCSMIIEDWKRLVDNQKVT
;
A
#
# COMPACT_ATOMS: atom_id res chain seq x y z
N GLY A 1 24.50 -1.46 17.47
CA GLY A 1 23.77 -0.24 17.22
C GLY A 1 23.65 -0.05 15.72
N SER A 2 22.45 0.12 15.18
CA SER A 2 22.27 0.26 13.74
C SER A 2 22.90 1.58 13.26
N ARG A 3 23.62 1.52 12.15
CA ARG A 3 24.24 2.68 11.49
C ARG A 3 23.21 3.72 11.03
N HIS A 4 21.94 3.37 11.04
CA HIS A 4 20.84 4.19 10.49
C HIS A 4 20.24 5.16 11.50
N ALA A 5 20.42 4.97 12.79
CA ALA A 5 19.83 5.82 13.81
C ALA A 5 20.33 7.28 13.78
N ALA A 6 21.49 7.53 13.16
CA ALA A 6 22.08 8.88 13.06
C ALA A 6 21.61 9.66 11.82
N GLU A 7 21.00 9.01 10.84
CA GLU A 7 20.61 9.61 9.55
C GLU A 7 19.10 9.68 9.34
N THR A 8 18.30 9.16 10.29
CA THR A 8 16.84 9.15 10.15
C THR A 8 16.21 10.43 10.72
N SER A 9 15.35 11.05 9.95
CA SER A 9 14.54 12.20 10.41
C SER A 9 13.57 11.81 11.54
N TYR A 10 13.25 10.51 11.65
CA TYR A 10 12.29 9.98 12.61
C TYR A 10 12.88 8.80 13.38
N PRO A 11 13.66 9.05 14.46
CA PRO A 11 14.26 7.97 15.27
C PRO A 11 13.23 7.18 16.07
N SER A 12 12.01 7.69 16.19
CA SER A 12 10.88 7.07 16.87
C SER A 12 9.59 7.67 16.32
N TYR A 13 8.50 6.89 16.26
CA TYR A 13 7.17 7.43 15.92
C TYR A 13 6.39 7.95 17.15
N LYS A 14 7.04 8.04 18.29
CA LYS A 14 6.42 8.62 19.50
C LYS A 14 6.11 10.09 19.24
N GLY A 15 4.84 10.45 19.43
CA GLY A 15 4.36 11.81 19.20
C GLY A 15 4.05 12.16 17.75
N LEU A 16 4.21 11.20 16.81
CA LEU A 16 3.84 11.39 15.41
C LEU A 16 2.38 10.99 15.14
N VAL A 17 1.77 11.64 14.17
CA VAL A 17 0.48 11.23 13.60
C VAL A 17 0.76 10.19 12.52
N MET A 18 0.45 8.93 12.80
CA MET A 18 0.68 7.81 11.91
C MET A 18 -0.64 7.23 11.42
N ALA A 19 -0.72 6.89 10.14
CA ALA A 19 -1.89 6.26 9.51
C ALA A 19 -1.57 4.83 9.08
N GLY A 20 -2.59 3.97 9.00
CA GLY A 20 -2.46 2.66 8.36
C GLY A 20 -2.47 2.81 6.83
N TYR A 21 -1.64 2.03 6.14
CA TYR A 21 -1.56 2.04 4.68
C TYR A 21 -1.59 0.61 4.14
N GLN A 22 -2.67 0.24 3.46
CA GLN A 22 -2.87 -1.12 2.98
C GLN A 22 -2.38 -1.30 1.54
N GLY A 23 -2.63 -0.35 0.67
CA GLY A 23 -2.21 -0.42 -0.72
C GLY A 23 -2.85 -1.57 -1.51
N TRP A 24 -4.11 -1.87 -1.31
CA TRP A 24 -4.78 -3.06 -1.86
C TRP A 24 -5.77 -2.79 -2.99
N PHE A 25 -6.08 -1.55 -3.31
CA PHE A 25 -6.97 -1.23 -4.43
C PHE A 25 -6.28 -1.48 -5.78
N ARG A 26 -7.02 -2.05 -6.73
CA ARG A 26 -6.50 -2.42 -8.05
C ARG A 26 -7.38 -1.87 -9.17
N GLY A 27 -6.77 -1.65 -10.33
CA GLY A 27 -7.44 -1.31 -11.56
C GLY A 27 -7.22 -2.38 -12.64
N PRO A 28 -8.12 -2.54 -13.61
CA PRO A 28 -8.10 -3.67 -14.55
C PRO A 28 -6.89 -3.70 -15.48
N GLN A 29 -6.18 -2.59 -15.62
CA GLN A 29 -5.04 -2.45 -16.55
C GLN A 29 -3.80 -1.89 -15.84
N ASP A 30 -3.71 -2.12 -14.54
CA ASP A 30 -2.60 -1.63 -13.72
C ASP A 30 -1.37 -2.55 -13.71
N GLY A 31 -1.40 -3.63 -14.45
CA GLY A 31 -0.33 -4.61 -14.55
C GLY A 31 -0.35 -5.69 -13.46
N THR A 32 -1.34 -5.71 -12.57
CA THR A 32 -1.44 -6.70 -11.49
C THR A 32 -2.25 -7.94 -11.87
N ASN A 33 -3.08 -7.84 -12.91
CA ASN A 33 -4.04 -8.87 -13.31
C ASN A 33 -5.04 -9.26 -12.19
N GLN A 34 -5.38 -8.30 -11.33
CA GLN A 34 -6.31 -8.47 -10.21
C GLN A 34 -7.66 -7.78 -10.44
N GLY A 35 -7.93 -7.29 -11.65
CA GLY A 35 -9.17 -6.59 -12.00
C GLY A 35 -9.40 -5.38 -11.11
N TYR A 36 -10.62 -5.22 -10.60
CA TYR A 36 -10.99 -4.15 -9.66
C TYR A 36 -10.84 -4.60 -8.19
N GLY A 37 -9.66 -5.11 -7.83
CA GLY A 37 -9.40 -5.62 -6.50
C GLY A 37 -9.76 -4.61 -5.40
N HIS A 38 -10.44 -5.06 -4.37
CA HIS A 38 -10.97 -4.30 -3.23
C HIS A 38 -12.05 -3.26 -3.53
N TYR A 39 -12.30 -2.92 -4.79
CA TYR A 39 -13.50 -2.16 -5.19
C TYR A 39 -14.71 -3.05 -5.35
N GLY A 40 -14.50 -4.24 -5.90
CA GLY A 40 -15.53 -5.22 -6.19
C GLY A 40 -15.18 -6.62 -5.71
N THR A 41 -15.92 -7.60 -6.20
CA THR A 41 -15.74 -9.02 -5.88
C THR A 41 -15.50 -9.83 -7.15
N GLY A 42 -14.70 -10.91 -7.06
CA GLY A 42 -14.39 -11.75 -8.22
C GLY A 42 -13.75 -10.98 -9.37
N LYS A 43 -12.94 -9.97 -9.08
CA LYS A 43 -12.31 -9.04 -10.05
C LYS A 43 -13.31 -8.14 -10.81
N GLN A 44 -14.60 -8.22 -10.50
CA GLN A 44 -15.68 -7.42 -11.10
C GLN A 44 -16.04 -6.24 -10.20
N PHE A 45 -16.48 -5.15 -10.82
CA PHE A 45 -16.94 -3.97 -10.10
C PHE A 45 -18.16 -3.38 -10.79
N ASP A 46 -19.32 -3.69 -10.27
CA ASP A 46 -20.64 -3.24 -10.72
C ASP A 46 -21.61 -3.19 -9.52
N GLU A 47 -22.86 -2.88 -9.76
CA GLU A 47 -23.88 -2.77 -8.69
C GLU A 47 -24.02 -4.05 -7.85
N LYS A 48 -23.75 -5.23 -8.42
CA LYS A 48 -23.81 -6.53 -7.72
C LYS A 48 -22.51 -6.91 -7.06
N HIS A 49 -21.41 -6.28 -7.46
CA HIS A 49 -20.05 -6.58 -7.02
C HIS A 49 -19.39 -5.28 -6.57
N CYS A 50 -19.88 -4.70 -5.48
CA CYS A 50 -19.36 -3.46 -4.93
C CYS A 50 -19.09 -3.62 -3.43
N THR A 51 -17.89 -3.25 -3.01
CA THR A 51 -17.43 -3.36 -1.62
C THR A 51 -17.13 -2.00 -0.99
N ILE A 52 -17.23 -0.92 -1.75
CA ILE A 52 -16.98 0.43 -1.25
C ILE A 52 -18.29 1.16 -0.94
N ASP A 53 -18.28 1.95 0.11
CA ASP A 53 -19.42 2.74 0.55
C ASP A 53 -19.40 4.19 0.04
N ALA A 54 -18.20 4.66 -0.36
CA ALA A 54 -18.01 6.01 -0.87
C ALA A 54 -17.09 5.97 -2.09
N TRP A 55 -17.38 6.87 -3.06
CA TRP A 55 -16.55 6.99 -4.26
C TRP A 55 -15.31 7.83 -3.96
N PRO A 56 -14.10 7.38 -4.35
CA PRO A 56 -12.90 8.18 -4.16
C PRO A 56 -12.92 9.41 -5.06
N ASP A 57 -12.45 10.54 -4.54
CA ASP A 57 -12.13 11.69 -5.37
C ASP A 57 -10.81 11.42 -6.09
N VAL A 58 -10.89 11.27 -7.40
CA VAL A 58 -9.73 10.93 -8.25
C VAL A 58 -9.18 12.12 -9.03
N SER A 59 -9.63 13.34 -8.74
CA SER A 59 -9.29 14.53 -9.51
C SER A 59 -7.80 14.85 -9.58
N GLU A 60 -7.02 14.47 -8.55
CA GLU A 60 -5.58 14.71 -8.50
C GLU A 60 -4.73 13.52 -8.94
N TYR A 61 -5.34 12.36 -9.23
CA TYR A 61 -4.59 11.17 -9.65
C TYR A 61 -4.14 11.28 -11.10
N GLU A 62 -2.88 10.95 -11.36
CA GLU A 62 -2.31 10.89 -12.72
C GLU A 62 -2.89 9.73 -13.52
N LYS A 63 -3.05 8.57 -12.89
CA LYS A 63 -3.63 7.37 -13.50
C LYS A 63 -4.93 6.99 -12.83
N THR A 64 -5.96 6.81 -13.64
CA THR A 64 -7.27 6.36 -13.21
C THR A 64 -7.82 5.33 -14.19
N TYR A 65 -8.81 4.55 -13.73
CA TYR A 65 -9.38 3.43 -14.47
C TYR A 65 -10.88 3.60 -14.57
N GLU A 66 -11.40 3.50 -15.78
CA GLU A 66 -12.82 3.65 -16.06
C GLU A 66 -13.61 2.48 -15.49
N THR A 67 -14.79 2.77 -14.93
CA THR A 67 -15.73 1.78 -14.43
C THR A 67 -17.04 1.80 -15.22
N SER A 68 -17.92 0.85 -14.98
CA SER A 68 -19.29 0.86 -15.52
C SER A 68 -20.22 1.86 -14.82
N PHE A 69 -19.79 2.39 -13.67
CA PHE A 69 -20.56 3.37 -12.93
C PHE A 69 -20.51 4.75 -13.60
N ARG A 70 -21.55 5.55 -13.38
CA ARG A 70 -21.62 6.91 -13.87
C ARG A 70 -21.95 7.88 -12.74
N HIS A 71 -21.41 9.07 -12.84
CA HIS A 71 -21.81 10.21 -12.02
C HIS A 71 -23.19 10.71 -12.45
N ALA A 72 -23.82 11.55 -11.61
CA ALA A 72 -25.13 12.14 -11.91
C ALA A 72 -25.17 12.94 -13.22
N ASP A 73 -24.02 13.51 -13.64
CA ASP A 73 -23.88 14.23 -14.90
C ASP A 73 -23.64 13.33 -16.14
N GLY A 74 -23.67 12.01 -15.95
CA GLY A 74 -23.52 11.01 -17.03
C GLY A 74 -22.06 10.63 -17.35
N ARG A 75 -21.05 11.31 -16.79
CA ARG A 75 -19.64 10.94 -16.97
C ARG A 75 -19.36 9.60 -16.31
N LYS A 76 -18.54 8.78 -16.96
CA LYS A 76 -18.09 7.53 -16.36
C LYS A 76 -17.26 7.79 -15.10
N ALA A 77 -17.58 7.09 -14.04
CA ALA A 77 -16.85 7.18 -12.79
C ALA A 77 -15.55 6.38 -12.88
N ARG A 78 -14.48 6.93 -12.30
CA ARG A 78 -13.13 6.38 -12.37
C ARG A 78 -12.59 6.09 -10.98
N VAL A 79 -11.67 5.14 -10.91
CA VAL A 79 -11.00 4.72 -9.68
C VAL A 79 -9.49 4.71 -9.88
N PHE A 80 -8.73 4.71 -8.78
CA PHE A 80 -7.27 4.61 -8.80
C PHE A 80 -6.80 3.17 -8.53
N SER A 81 -5.53 2.88 -8.82
CA SER A 81 -4.86 1.67 -8.38
C SER A 81 -3.72 2.00 -7.41
N SER A 82 -3.67 1.29 -6.29
CA SER A 82 -2.57 1.38 -5.34
C SER A 82 -1.24 0.83 -5.89
N ALA A 83 -1.29 0.06 -6.98
CA ALA A 83 -0.10 -0.50 -7.62
C ALA A 83 0.65 0.52 -8.50
N ASP A 84 0.01 1.63 -8.82
CA ASP A 84 0.65 2.70 -9.60
C ASP A 84 1.57 3.54 -8.73
N LYS A 85 2.79 3.75 -9.21
CA LYS A 85 3.78 4.56 -8.49
C LYS A 85 3.30 5.99 -8.27
N SER A 86 2.66 6.59 -9.26
CA SER A 86 2.09 7.94 -9.16
C SER A 86 1.01 8.05 -8.09
N THR A 87 0.22 7.01 -7.89
CA THR A 87 -0.78 6.93 -6.82
C THR A 87 -0.14 6.98 -5.44
N VAL A 88 0.85 6.14 -5.20
CA VAL A 88 1.57 6.09 -3.92
C VAL A 88 2.27 7.42 -3.65
N ASP A 89 2.94 7.99 -4.65
CA ASP A 89 3.60 9.29 -4.56
C ASP A 89 2.60 10.39 -4.14
N LEU A 90 1.43 10.42 -4.76
CA LEU A 90 0.37 11.39 -4.43
C LEU A 90 -0.11 11.23 -2.98
N HIS A 91 -0.30 10.01 -2.50
CA HIS A 91 -0.72 9.76 -1.13
C HIS A 91 0.30 10.33 -0.12
N PHE A 92 1.58 10.13 -0.36
CA PHE A 92 2.62 10.68 0.51
C PHE A 92 2.74 12.21 0.41
N LYS A 93 2.51 12.77 -0.77
CA LYS A 93 2.39 14.22 -0.95
C LYS A 93 1.26 14.78 -0.09
N TRP A 94 0.08 14.16 -0.11
CA TRP A 94 -1.04 14.57 0.73
C TRP A 94 -0.73 14.46 2.23
N MET A 95 -0.04 13.40 2.65
CA MET A 95 0.39 13.27 4.04
C MET A 95 1.21 14.49 4.48
N LYS A 96 2.16 14.91 3.65
CA LYS A 96 2.95 16.10 3.91
C LYS A 96 2.10 17.37 3.94
N ASP A 97 1.23 17.54 2.95
CA ASP A 97 0.40 18.74 2.81
C ASP A 97 -0.61 18.89 3.95
N TYR A 98 -1.11 17.77 4.49
CA TYR A 98 -2.16 17.75 5.51
C TYR A 98 -1.70 17.33 6.91
N GLY A 99 -0.40 17.24 7.15
CA GLY A 99 0.14 17.04 8.49
C GLY A 99 0.04 15.61 9.04
N VAL A 100 0.00 14.60 8.17
CA VAL A 100 0.19 13.21 8.56
C VAL A 100 1.68 12.89 8.49
N ASP A 101 2.28 12.52 9.63
CA ASP A 101 3.73 12.38 9.74
C ASP A 101 4.27 11.11 9.06
N GLY A 102 3.46 10.08 8.98
CA GLY A 102 3.89 8.83 8.34
C GLY A 102 2.84 7.73 8.36
N VAL A 103 3.28 6.54 7.98
CA VAL A 103 2.40 5.39 7.82
C VAL A 103 2.99 4.11 8.42
N PHE A 104 2.09 3.22 8.84
CA PHE A 104 2.33 1.80 9.03
C PHE A 104 1.86 1.08 7.77
N VAL A 105 2.78 0.58 6.95
CA VAL A 105 2.46 -0.20 5.77
C VAL A 105 2.07 -1.61 6.20
N GLN A 106 0.82 -1.98 5.96
CA GLN A 106 0.29 -3.28 6.33
C GLN A 106 0.84 -4.36 5.39
N ARG A 107 1.44 -5.38 5.98
CA ARG A 107 2.03 -6.51 5.26
C ARG A 107 1.42 -7.79 5.80
N PHE A 108 0.57 -8.42 4.99
CA PHE A 108 -0.05 -9.69 5.35
C PHE A 108 0.95 -10.83 5.35
N VAL A 109 0.80 -11.78 6.26
CA VAL A 109 1.68 -12.95 6.34
C VAL A 109 1.73 -13.73 5.01
N ASP A 110 0.64 -13.75 4.27
CA ASP A 110 0.58 -14.39 2.94
C ASP A 110 1.55 -13.79 1.93
N TYR A 111 1.93 -12.51 2.09
CA TYR A 111 2.94 -11.85 1.23
C TYR A 111 4.35 -12.35 1.48
N THR A 112 4.57 -13.09 2.56
CA THR A 112 5.88 -13.63 2.95
C THR A 112 6.06 -15.09 2.50
N ARG A 113 5.02 -15.72 1.93
CA ARG A 113 5.05 -17.10 1.47
C ARG A 113 5.63 -17.21 0.06
N GLY A 114 6.53 -18.19 -0.14
CA GLY A 114 7.13 -18.47 -1.43
C GLY A 114 8.07 -17.39 -1.94
N ASP A 115 8.35 -17.40 -3.23
CA ASP A 115 9.15 -16.36 -3.88
C ASP A 115 8.29 -15.15 -4.19
N GLN A 116 8.36 -14.14 -3.32
CA GLN A 116 7.62 -12.89 -3.42
C GLN A 116 8.46 -11.73 -3.96
N LYS A 117 9.65 -12.01 -4.51
CA LYS A 117 10.62 -10.97 -4.91
C LYS A 117 10.04 -9.89 -5.83
N ASN A 118 9.17 -10.29 -6.76
CA ASN A 118 8.53 -9.39 -7.74
C ASN A 118 7.03 -9.26 -7.48
N SER A 119 6.55 -9.56 -6.27
CA SER A 119 5.13 -9.46 -5.94
C SER A 119 4.64 -8.02 -5.97
N VAL A 120 3.33 -7.87 -6.22
CA VAL A 120 2.68 -6.55 -6.17
C VAL A 120 2.85 -5.87 -4.81
N PRO A 121 2.66 -6.56 -3.66
CA PRO A 121 2.92 -5.95 -2.36
C PRO A 121 4.34 -5.44 -2.17
N ASN A 122 5.34 -6.14 -2.67
CA ASN A 122 6.73 -5.69 -2.62
C ASN A 122 6.95 -4.44 -3.47
N ARG A 123 6.38 -4.39 -4.67
CA ARG A 123 6.44 -3.21 -5.53
C ARG A 123 5.80 -1.99 -4.86
N ILE A 124 4.66 -2.16 -4.23
CA ILE A 124 3.98 -1.08 -3.50
C ILE A 124 4.81 -0.62 -2.30
N LEU A 125 5.39 -1.53 -1.54
CA LEU A 125 6.29 -1.19 -0.44
C LEU A 125 7.51 -0.40 -0.92
N GLU A 126 8.13 -0.79 -2.04
CA GLU A 126 9.24 -0.05 -2.63
C GLU A 126 8.82 1.36 -3.06
N ASN A 127 7.68 1.50 -3.70
CA ASN A 127 7.12 2.80 -4.06
C ASN A 127 6.85 3.67 -2.83
N ALA A 128 6.34 3.07 -1.74
CA ALA A 128 6.07 3.76 -0.48
C ALA A 128 7.37 4.23 0.19
N LEU A 129 8.40 3.41 0.22
CA LEU A 129 9.72 3.78 0.78
C LEU A 129 10.33 4.94 0.01
N GLU A 130 10.27 4.91 -1.31
CA GLU A 130 10.76 5.99 -2.16
C GLU A 130 9.98 7.29 -1.94
N ALA A 131 8.65 7.22 -1.89
CA ALA A 131 7.80 8.38 -1.63
C ALA A 131 8.00 8.94 -0.21
N ALA A 132 8.17 8.07 0.80
CA ALA A 132 8.47 8.51 2.17
C ALA A 132 9.78 9.30 2.23
N SER A 133 10.81 8.85 1.53
CA SER A 133 12.07 9.58 1.41
C SER A 133 11.89 10.93 0.71
N LYS A 134 11.16 10.94 -0.40
CA LYS A 134 10.92 12.15 -1.20
C LYS A 134 10.19 13.25 -0.42
N TYR A 135 9.20 12.88 0.38
CA TYR A 135 8.36 13.82 1.12
C TYR A 135 8.73 13.94 2.61
N ASP A 136 9.80 13.31 3.01
CA ASP A 136 10.26 13.29 4.42
C ASP A 136 9.15 12.84 5.37
N ARG A 137 8.58 11.65 5.09
CA ARG A 137 7.55 11.04 5.92
C ARG A 137 8.09 9.79 6.62
N ALA A 138 7.62 9.56 7.84
CA ALA A 138 7.93 8.34 8.58
C ALA A 138 7.27 7.13 7.93
N ILE A 139 7.93 5.99 7.95
CA ILE A 139 7.40 4.74 7.42
C ILE A 139 7.86 3.57 8.28
N ALA A 140 6.93 2.68 8.59
CA ALA A 140 7.19 1.42 9.28
C ALA A 140 6.37 0.30 8.65
N VAL A 141 6.84 -0.93 8.78
CA VAL A 141 6.10 -2.11 8.34
C VAL A 141 5.31 -2.67 9.51
N MET A 142 4.04 -2.97 9.28
CA MET A 142 3.13 -3.59 10.24
C MET A 142 2.69 -4.95 9.69
N TYR A 143 3.14 -6.02 10.34
CA TYR A 143 2.73 -7.36 9.94
C TYR A 143 1.31 -7.66 10.40
N ASP A 144 0.45 -8.05 9.46
CA ASP A 144 -0.89 -8.52 9.71
C ASP A 144 -0.89 -10.05 9.75
N LEU A 145 -1.25 -10.60 10.89
CA LEU A 145 -1.24 -12.04 11.12
C LEU A 145 -2.53 -12.75 10.67
N SER A 146 -3.43 -12.05 9.99
CA SER A 146 -4.59 -12.66 9.35
C SER A 146 -4.13 -13.71 8.35
N GLY A 147 -4.71 -14.91 8.43
CA GLY A 147 -4.28 -16.05 7.62
C GLY A 147 -3.06 -16.80 8.16
N LEU A 148 -2.57 -16.44 9.37
CA LEU A 148 -1.51 -17.19 10.04
C LEU A 148 -2.01 -18.63 10.30
N ARG A 149 -1.25 -19.60 9.82
CA ARG A 149 -1.52 -21.01 10.08
C ARG A 149 -0.95 -21.39 11.44
N ARG A 150 -1.55 -22.39 12.11
CA ARG A 150 -1.09 -22.88 13.42
C ARG A 150 0.24 -23.65 13.38
N SER A 151 0.95 -23.63 12.27
CA SER A 151 2.29 -24.21 12.14
C SER A 151 3.35 -23.16 12.50
N GLY A 152 4.43 -23.56 13.17
CA GLY A 152 5.56 -22.69 13.49
C GLY A 152 6.28 -22.10 12.27
N GLU A 153 5.97 -22.55 11.06
CA GLU A 153 6.52 -22.09 9.80
C GLU A 153 6.18 -20.63 9.51
N ASP A 154 4.96 -20.18 9.83
CA ASP A 154 4.51 -18.83 9.51
C ASP A 154 5.30 -17.76 10.28
N CYS A 155 5.64 -18.02 11.54
CA CYS A 155 6.48 -17.10 12.31
C CYS A 155 7.90 -17.01 11.73
N SER A 156 8.46 -18.13 11.30
CA SER A 156 9.76 -18.17 10.62
C SER A 156 9.75 -17.38 9.33
N MET A 157 8.68 -17.45 8.55
CA MET A 157 8.53 -16.68 7.30
C MET A 157 8.51 -15.17 7.55
N ILE A 158 7.83 -14.71 8.60
CA ILE A 158 7.82 -13.30 8.98
C ILE A 158 9.22 -12.84 9.38
N ILE A 159 9.94 -13.61 10.18
CA ILE A 159 11.29 -13.31 10.59
C ILE A 159 12.24 -13.22 9.38
N GLU A 160 12.14 -14.15 8.46
CA GLU A 160 12.96 -14.15 7.25
C GLU A 160 12.62 -12.98 6.32
N ASP A 161 11.34 -12.64 6.18
CA ASP A 161 10.89 -11.47 5.43
C ASP A 161 11.47 -10.18 6.04
N TRP A 162 11.35 -10.01 7.35
CA TRP A 162 11.90 -8.85 8.05
C TRP A 162 13.43 -8.74 7.86
N LYS A 163 14.15 -9.83 8.00
CA LYS A 163 15.59 -9.86 7.74
C LYS A 163 15.93 -9.40 6.33
N ARG A 164 15.20 -9.89 5.32
CA ARG A 164 15.42 -9.46 3.93
C ARG A 164 15.19 -7.95 3.75
N LEU A 165 14.15 -7.40 4.37
CA LEU A 165 13.86 -5.96 4.29
C LEU A 165 14.96 -5.13 4.95
N VAL A 166 15.47 -5.56 6.10
CA VAL A 166 16.54 -4.89 6.84
C VAL A 166 17.90 -5.05 6.13
N ASP A 167 18.23 -6.26 5.69
CA ASP A 167 19.52 -6.55 5.03
C ASP A 167 19.65 -5.82 3.69
N ASN A 168 18.54 -5.63 2.99
CA ASN A 168 18.49 -4.84 1.76
C ASN A 168 18.35 -3.32 2.02
N GLN A 169 18.46 -2.89 3.26
CA GLN A 169 18.37 -1.49 3.68
C GLN A 169 17.07 -0.79 3.23
N LYS A 170 15.98 -1.55 3.06
CA LYS A 170 14.69 -1.01 2.64
C LYS A 170 13.91 -0.43 3.82
N VAL A 171 14.12 -0.98 5.00
CA VAL A 171 13.58 -0.48 6.28
C VAL A 171 14.65 -0.56 7.37
N THR A 172 14.50 0.25 8.41
CA THR A 172 15.43 0.32 9.56
C THR A 172 14.68 0.10 10.87
#